data_c9658909ce299ac16dc60a1cf045484b
#
_entry.id   c9658909ce299ac16dc60a1cf045484b
#
_cell.length_a   1.000
_cell.length_b   1.000
_cell.length_c   1.000
_cell.angle_alpha   90.00
_cell.angle_beta   90.00
_cell.angle_gamma   90.00
#
_symmetry.space_group_name_H-M   'P 1'
#
loop_
_entity.id
_entity.type
_entity.pdbx_description
1 polymer ?
#
loop_
_entity_poly.entity_id
_entity_poly.type
_entity_poly.pdbx_seq_one_letter_code
_entity_poly.pdbx_strand_id
1 'polypeptide(L)'
;MLKDGICRVREGFYTKTISYEDINYSVASSEDQSAIFDGWCGFLNYFDSALPFQLSFINHRSRGGSRYKVNIPMAHDDFDSIRGEYVDMLKRQIARSNNGIVRSKYITFGVPAEGLETARPRLERVSSDIMGNFKKLGAHSRVLNGRERLEVLHGQMHPGGREPFRFSWPDIVKTGMGTKDFIAPGSFDFTAARTFRLGQSWGAASYLQIMASELSDKLLLELLELDAEMTVTLHVQTVDQLKAIKMTKGKISDIDKMKVEEQKKAVRAGYDMEILPPDLITYSKDAAALLADLQSRNERMFLLTFTVVNIAPTRQKLENDVFTISGIAQKYNCALKRLDWQQEQGFTSSLVLGDNAIEIQRGMTTSSTAIFIPFMTKELRMDGAALYYGMNALSNNVIMADRKRLKNPKGVYRKGTGTPRKQQAVRPQAAQGRGKGRATVILTVVYHRQPNMERGLILCQQ
;
A
#
# COMPACT_ATOMS: atom_id res chain seq x y z
N MET A 1 -10.80 -21.58 -6.57
CA MET A 1 -11.38 -20.67 -5.57
C MET A 1 -12.59 -21.33 -4.93
N LEU A 2 -12.71 -21.25 -3.60
CA LEU A 2 -13.84 -21.78 -2.83
C LEU A 2 -14.78 -20.65 -2.37
N LYS A 3 -16.01 -20.99 -1.94
CA LYS A 3 -17.01 -19.99 -1.51
C LYS A 3 -16.56 -19.15 -0.31
N ASP A 4 -15.81 -19.76 0.62
CA ASP A 4 -15.26 -19.14 1.82
C ASP A 4 -13.98 -18.28 1.59
N GLY A 5 -13.61 -18.10 0.32
CA GLY A 5 -12.45 -17.31 -0.07
C GLY A 5 -11.12 -18.05 -0.02
N ILE A 6 -11.08 -19.34 0.31
CA ILE A 6 -9.85 -20.13 0.21
C ILE A 6 -9.54 -20.40 -1.26
N CYS A 7 -8.29 -20.15 -1.65
CA CYS A 7 -7.78 -20.44 -2.98
C CYS A 7 -6.64 -21.46 -2.90
N ARG A 8 -6.76 -22.58 -3.63
CA ARG A 8 -5.60 -23.43 -3.92
C ARG A 8 -4.85 -22.80 -5.09
N VAL A 9 -3.72 -22.18 -4.81
CA VAL A 9 -2.92 -21.45 -5.81
C VAL A 9 -2.05 -22.42 -6.60
N ARG A 10 -1.45 -23.36 -5.90
CA ARG A 10 -0.68 -24.48 -6.45
C ARG A 10 -0.90 -25.72 -5.59
N GLU A 11 -0.37 -26.85 -6.02
CA GLU A 11 -0.43 -28.07 -5.23
C GLU A 11 0.23 -27.87 -3.85
N GLY A 12 -0.45 -28.31 -2.80
CA GLY A 12 0.01 -28.17 -1.43
C GLY A 12 0.07 -26.73 -0.87
N PHE A 13 -0.50 -25.72 -1.54
CA PHE A 13 -0.47 -24.34 -1.06
C PHE A 13 -1.82 -23.64 -1.18
N TYR A 14 -2.35 -23.18 -0.05
CA TYR A 14 -3.67 -22.57 0.09
C TYR A 14 -3.54 -21.16 0.66
N THR A 15 -4.33 -20.23 0.10
CA THR A 15 -4.25 -18.81 0.50
C THR A 15 -5.62 -18.24 0.85
N LYS A 16 -5.62 -17.23 1.71
CA LYS A 16 -6.76 -16.37 2.02
C LYS A 16 -6.38 -14.90 1.89
N THR A 17 -7.36 -14.05 1.65
CA THR A 17 -7.14 -12.60 1.47
C THR A 17 -8.03 -11.81 2.40
N ILE A 18 -7.45 -10.79 3.02
CA ILE A 18 -8.11 -9.82 3.87
C ILE A 18 -7.99 -8.45 3.20
N SER A 19 -9.12 -7.76 3.06
CA SER A 19 -9.16 -6.34 2.72
C SER A 19 -9.04 -5.52 4.01
N TYR A 20 -8.27 -4.45 3.99
CA TYR A 20 -8.14 -3.56 5.14
C TYR A 20 -8.23 -2.10 4.72
N GLU A 21 -8.72 -1.28 5.65
CA GLU A 21 -8.89 0.16 5.47
C GLU A 21 -7.66 0.93 5.96
N ASP A 22 -7.63 2.19 5.62
CA ASP A 22 -6.56 3.09 6.03
C ASP A 22 -6.82 3.69 7.41
N ILE A 23 -5.74 4.12 8.05
CA ILE A 23 -5.78 4.97 9.23
C ILE A 23 -4.97 6.23 8.95
N ASN A 24 -5.28 7.31 9.66
CA ASN A 24 -4.64 8.62 9.47
C ASN A 24 -3.22 8.65 10.09
N TYR A 25 -2.29 7.87 9.53
CA TYR A 25 -0.90 7.84 9.96
C TYR A 25 -0.18 9.15 9.67
N SER A 26 -0.26 9.65 8.43
CA SER A 26 0.50 10.82 7.98
C SER A 26 0.13 12.14 8.67
N VAL A 27 -1.04 12.22 9.29
CA VAL A 27 -1.54 13.41 10.01
C VAL A 27 -1.62 13.20 11.52
N ALA A 28 -1.16 12.06 12.01
CA ALA A 28 -1.10 11.76 13.43
C ALA A 28 0.03 12.55 14.12
N SER A 29 -0.03 12.69 15.43
CA SER A 29 1.09 13.26 16.21
C SER A 29 2.32 12.36 16.08
N SER A 30 3.52 12.92 16.31
CA SER A 30 4.77 12.14 16.29
C SER A 30 4.73 10.92 17.24
N GLU A 31 4.12 11.09 18.41
CA GLU A 31 3.95 10.00 19.39
C GLU A 31 3.02 8.90 18.85
N ASP A 32 1.88 9.31 18.26
CA ASP A 32 0.92 8.37 17.65
C ASP A 32 1.56 7.66 16.42
N GLN A 33 2.34 8.38 15.60
CA GLN A 33 3.07 7.79 14.47
C GLN A 33 4.04 6.71 14.95
N SER A 34 4.84 7.00 15.98
CA SER A 34 5.76 6.02 16.57
C SER A 34 5.01 4.80 17.11
N ALA A 35 3.90 5.01 17.83
CA ALA A 35 3.10 3.92 18.36
C ALA A 35 2.48 3.04 17.25
N ILE A 36 2.02 3.64 16.14
CA ILE A 36 1.52 2.91 14.98
C ILE A 36 2.65 2.13 14.30
N PHE A 37 3.84 2.75 14.16
CA PHE A 37 5.00 2.10 13.56
C PHE A 37 5.46 0.89 14.40
N ASP A 38 5.57 1.04 15.72
CA ASP A 38 5.92 -0.04 16.63
C ASP A 38 4.88 -1.17 16.61
N GLY A 39 3.60 -0.80 16.57
CA GLY A 39 2.51 -1.77 16.41
C GLY A 39 2.59 -2.50 15.08
N TRP A 40 3.00 -1.84 13.99
CA TRP A 40 3.21 -2.43 12.68
C TRP A 40 4.44 -3.36 12.68
N CYS A 41 5.55 -3.00 13.33
CA CYS A 41 6.69 -3.90 13.55
C CYS A 41 6.26 -5.16 14.29
N GLY A 42 5.47 -5.01 15.37
CA GLY A 42 4.90 -6.14 16.10
C GLY A 42 3.99 -7.02 15.24
N PHE A 43 3.21 -6.41 14.33
CA PHE A 43 2.39 -7.15 13.39
C PHE A 43 3.23 -7.95 12.38
N LEU A 44 4.31 -7.38 11.82
CA LEU A 44 5.22 -8.10 10.93
C LEU A 44 5.88 -9.28 11.65
N ASN A 45 6.26 -9.11 12.91
CA ASN A 45 6.84 -10.17 13.73
C ASN A 45 5.86 -11.30 14.09
N TYR A 46 4.56 -11.16 13.80
CA TYR A 46 3.61 -12.26 13.91
C TYR A 46 3.88 -13.37 12.89
N PHE A 47 4.34 -13.02 11.68
CA PHE A 47 4.55 -13.98 10.59
C PHE A 47 5.83 -14.77 10.79
N ASP A 48 5.73 -16.09 10.80
CA ASP A 48 6.86 -17.02 10.84
C ASP A 48 7.31 -17.46 9.43
N SER A 49 8.34 -18.28 9.36
CA SER A 49 8.89 -18.76 8.09
C SER A 49 7.94 -19.68 7.30
N ALA A 50 6.92 -20.26 7.94
CA ALA A 50 5.91 -21.12 7.29
C ALA A 50 4.70 -20.33 6.80
N LEU A 51 4.64 -19.02 7.06
CA LEU A 51 3.51 -18.16 6.75
C LEU A 51 3.94 -16.97 5.86
N PRO A 52 4.23 -17.18 4.58
CA PRO A 52 4.50 -16.09 3.65
C PRO A 52 3.25 -15.25 3.44
N PHE A 53 3.43 -13.95 3.23
CA PHE A 53 2.33 -13.05 2.96
C PHE A 53 2.67 -12.04 1.86
N GLN A 54 1.64 -11.49 1.28
CA GLN A 54 1.68 -10.49 0.20
C GLN A 54 0.85 -9.28 0.63
N LEU A 55 1.45 -8.11 0.59
CA LEU A 55 0.72 -6.85 0.64
C LEU A 55 0.49 -6.36 -0.80
N SER A 56 -0.75 -6.03 -1.12
CA SER A 56 -1.12 -5.55 -2.45
C SER A 56 -1.85 -4.22 -2.37
N PHE A 57 -1.38 -3.26 -3.15
CA PHE A 57 -1.95 -1.93 -3.32
C PHE A 57 -2.36 -1.79 -4.78
N ILE A 58 -3.66 -1.72 -5.03
CA ILE A 58 -4.20 -1.66 -6.39
C ILE A 58 -4.81 -0.28 -6.62
N ASN A 59 -4.18 0.49 -7.50
CA ASN A 59 -4.72 1.74 -8.02
C ASN A 59 -5.45 1.42 -9.32
N HIS A 60 -6.76 1.60 -9.35
CA HIS A 60 -7.57 1.38 -10.54
C HIS A 60 -8.52 2.56 -10.78
N ARG A 61 -8.84 2.83 -12.04
CA ARG A 61 -9.81 3.87 -12.39
C ARG A 61 -11.22 3.37 -12.15
N SER A 62 -11.97 4.10 -11.33
CA SER A 62 -13.41 3.87 -11.21
C SER A 62 -14.13 4.47 -12.40
N ARG A 63 -14.82 3.66 -13.18
CA ARG A 63 -15.73 4.16 -14.22
C ARG A 63 -17.08 4.51 -13.64
N GLY A 64 -17.39 5.80 -13.74
CA GLY A 64 -18.71 6.35 -13.44
C GLY A 64 -19.10 6.21 -11.98
N GLY A 65 -18.98 7.28 -11.23
CA GLY A 65 -19.74 7.67 -10.02
C GLY A 65 -20.20 6.63 -8.99
N SER A 66 -20.02 5.37 -9.26
CA SER A 66 -20.73 4.24 -8.67
C SER A 66 -20.26 3.87 -7.26
N ARG A 67 -19.03 4.24 -6.88
CA ARG A 67 -18.55 3.95 -5.51
C ARG A 67 -19.06 4.97 -4.49
N TYR A 68 -19.48 6.11 -4.97
CA TYR A 68 -20.02 7.19 -4.15
C TYR A 68 -21.53 7.28 -4.36
N LYS A 69 -22.28 6.31 -3.83
CA LYS A 69 -23.72 6.48 -3.70
C LYS A 69 -23.94 7.60 -2.69
N VAL A 70 -24.11 8.82 -3.19
CA VAL A 70 -24.68 9.89 -2.39
C VAL A 70 -26.14 9.53 -2.20
N ASN A 71 -26.44 8.92 -1.08
CA ASN A 71 -27.80 8.59 -0.69
C ASN A 71 -28.18 9.48 0.48
N ILE A 72 -28.79 10.62 0.18
CA ILE A 72 -29.45 11.46 1.18
C ILE A 72 -30.92 11.09 1.12
N PRO A 73 -31.47 10.48 2.18
CA PRO A 73 -32.87 10.09 2.19
C PRO A 73 -33.77 11.34 2.10
N MET A 74 -34.75 11.31 1.22
CA MET A 74 -35.82 12.31 1.17
C MET A 74 -36.71 12.12 2.41
N ALA A 75 -37.03 13.23 3.07
CA ALA A 75 -37.85 13.21 4.27
C ALA A 75 -39.33 13.53 3.97
N HIS A 76 -39.64 13.78 2.70
CA HIS A 76 -40.99 14.21 2.22
C HIS A 76 -41.50 15.49 2.90
N ASP A 77 -40.58 16.47 3.06
CA ASP A 77 -40.83 17.79 3.61
C ASP A 77 -40.44 18.90 2.60
N ASP A 78 -40.69 20.16 2.98
CA ASP A 78 -40.41 21.35 2.13
C ASP A 78 -38.93 21.53 1.79
N PHE A 79 -38.02 20.76 2.43
CA PHE A 79 -36.58 20.84 2.18
C PHE A 79 -36.08 19.79 1.18
N ASP A 80 -36.93 18.97 0.59
CA ASP A 80 -36.50 17.93 -0.36
C ASP A 80 -35.91 18.50 -1.64
N SER A 81 -36.35 19.69 -2.08
CA SER A 81 -35.71 20.41 -3.19
C SER A 81 -34.26 20.75 -2.87
N ILE A 82 -33.99 21.23 -1.66
CA ILE A 82 -32.64 21.59 -1.18
C ILE A 82 -31.77 20.33 -1.05
N ARG A 83 -32.34 19.21 -0.56
CA ARG A 83 -31.66 17.92 -0.52
C ARG A 83 -31.28 17.44 -1.92
N GLY A 84 -32.17 17.61 -2.89
CA GLY A 84 -31.92 17.30 -4.30
C GLY A 84 -30.76 18.12 -4.87
N GLU A 85 -30.78 19.43 -4.69
CA GLU A 85 -29.69 20.32 -5.14
C GLU A 85 -28.35 19.97 -4.48
N TYR A 86 -28.36 19.63 -3.19
CA TYR A 86 -27.16 19.22 -2.47
C TYR A 86 -26.62 17.89 -3.00
N VAL A 87 -27.49 16.91 -3.27
CA VAL A 87 -27.10 15.64 -3.91
C VAL A 87 -26.44 15.88 -5.28
N ASP A 88 -27.04 16.76 -6.10
CA ASP A 88 -26.52 17.07 -7.42
C ASP A 88 -25.21 17.87 -7.36
N MET A 89 -25.06 18.75 -6.40
CA MET A 89 -23.79 19.43 -6.10
C MET A 89 -22.71 18.39 -5.73
N LEU A 90 -23.01 17.45 -4.81
CA LEU A 90 -22.08 16.41 -4.42
C LEU A 90 -21.70 15.50 -5.59
N LYS A 91 -22.66 15.09 -6.43
CA LYS A 91 -22.39 14.30 -7.65
C LYS A 91 -21.47 15.05 -8.60
N ARG A 92 -21.69 16.35 -8.83
CA ARG A 92 -20.81 17.19 -9.64
C ARG A 92 -19.40 17.31 -9.05
N GLN A 93 -19.27 17.48 -7.73
CA GLN A 93 -17.96 17.53 -7.08
C GLN A 93 -17.22 16.18 -7.16
N ILE A 94 -17.91 15.07 -6.95
CA ILE A 94 -17.36 13.73 -7.12
C ILE A 94 -16.91 13.48 -8.57
N ALA A 95 -17.67 13.97 -9.56
CA ALA A 95 -17.30 13.86 -10.96
C ALA A 95 -16.07 14.72 -11.33
N ARG A 96 -15.86 15.83 -10.63
CA ARG A 96 -14.68 16.71 -10.76
C ARG A 96 -13.51 16.26 -9.90
N SER A 97 -13.77 15.41 -8.90
CA SER A 97 -12.73 14.87 -8.03
C SER A 97 -11.76 14.02 -8.84
N ASN A 98 -10.56 13.99 -8.37
CA ASN A 98 -9.38 13.54 -9.07
C ASN A 98 -9.58 12.23 -9.82
N ASN A 99 -9.24 12.23 -11.09
CA ASN A 99 -8.83 11.12 -11.94
C ASN A 99 -9.58 9.78 -11.80
N GLY A 100 -10.55 9.68 -10.90
CA GLY A 100 -11.31 8.45 -10.64
C GLY A 100 -10.46 7.28 -10.13
N ILE A 101 -9.26 7.52 -9.61
CA ILE A 101 -8.44 6.45 -9.05
C ILE A 101 -8.94 6.06 -7.67
N VAL A 102 -9.23 4.78 -7.55
CA VAL A 102 -9.58 4.11 -6.31
C VAL A 102 -8.42 3.23 -5.90
N ARG A 103 -8.04 3.36 -4.63
CA ARG A 103 -6.97 2.60 -4.02
C ARG A 103 -7.54 1.49 -3.16
N SER A 104 -7.23 0.24 -3.49
CA SER A 104 -7.64 -0.92 -2.72
C SER A 104 -6.43 -1.61 -2.11
N LYS A 105 -6.57 -2.08 -0.87
CA LYS A 105 -5.47 -2.66 -0.09
C LYS A 105 -5.85 -4.05 0.39
N TYR A 106 -4.93 -4.97 0.20
CA TYR A 106 -5.14 -6.37 0.56
C TYR A 106 -3.89 -6.95 1.21
N ILE A 107 -4.10 -7.83 2.16
CA ILE A 107 -3.09 -8.77 2.63
C ILE A 107 -3.56 -10.18 2.27
N THR A 108 -2.72 -10.89 1.53
CA THR A 108 -2.93 -12.30 1.18
C THR A 108 -1.84 -13.11 1.87
N PHE A 109 -2.23 -14.15 2.56
CA PHE A 109 -1.30 -15.03 3.25
C PHE A 109 -1.62 -16.48 2.87
N GLY A 110 -0.61 -17.34 2.95
CA GLY A 110 -0.73 -18.72 2.52
C GLY A 110 -0.14 -19.70 3.52
N VAL A 111 -0.70 -20.90 3.52
CA VAL A 111 -0.20 -22.01 4.32
C VAL A 111 0.07 -23.22 3.45
N PRO A 112 1.21 -23.90 3.63
CA PRO A 112 1.42 -25.20 3.04
C PRO A 112 0.55 -26.24 3.76
N ALA A 113 -0.14 -27.07 3.00
CA ALA A 113 -0.98 -28.16 3.54
C ALA A 113 -1.21 -29.23 2.48
N GLU A 114 -1.30 -30.50 2.91
CA GLU A 114 -1.56 -31.63 2.01
C GLU A 114 -2.98 -31.61 1.40
N GLY A 115 -3.93 -31.05 2.14
CA GLY A 115 -5.32 -30.97 1.73
C GLY A 115 -6.07 -29.77 2.30
N LEU A 116 -7.29 -29.55 1.80
CA LEU A 116 -8.15 -28.47 2.23
C LEU A 116 -8.57 -28.60 3.70
N GLU A 117 -8.78 -29.81 4.18
CA GLU A 117 -9.22 -30.07 5.55
C GLU A 117 -8.18 -29.62 6.58
N THR A 118 -6.90 -29.80 6.26
CA THR A 118 -5.78 -29.33 7.10
C THR A 118 -5.48 -27.83 6.91
N ALA A 119 -5.69 -27.30 5.70
CA ALA A 119 -5.45 -25.89 5.39
C ALA A 119 -6.49 -24.98 6.04
N ARG A 120 -7.77 -25.34 6.00
CA ARG A 120 -8.90 -24.50 6.41
C ARG A 120 -8.80 -24.02 7.86
N PRO A 121 -8.63 -24.88 8.90
CA PRO A 121 -8.54 -24.43 10.27
C PRO A 121 -7.33 -23.51 10.52
N ARG A 122 -6.20 -23.79 9.85
CA ARG A 122 -5.00 -22.95 9.94
C ARG A 122 -5.24 -21.57 9.35
N LEU A 123 -5.85 -21.48 8.15
CA LEU A 123 -6.19 -20.23 7.50
C LEU A 123 -7.21 -19.40 8.29
N GLU A 124 -8.22 -20.05 8.91
CA GLU A 124 -9.21 -19.36 9.76
C GLU A 124 -8.55 -18.76 10.99
N ARG A 125 -7.70 -19.51 11.68
CA ARG A 125 -6.95 -19.03 12.83
C ARG A 125 -6.09 -17.83 12.46
N VAL A 126 -5.28 -17.95 11.42
CA VAL A 126 -4.41 -16.87 10.93
C VAL A 126 -5.23 -15.65 10.50
N SER A 127 -6.39 -15.85 9.86
CA SER A 127 -7.31 -14.75 9.52
C SER A 127 -7.75 -13.96 10.76
N SER A 128 -8.14 -14.67 11.81
CA SER A 128 -8.58 -14.06 13.07
C SER A 128 -7.45 -13.28 13.75
N ASP A 129 -6.26 -13.83 13.76
CA ASP A 129 -5.07 -13.20 14.35
C ASP A 129 -4.68 -11.92 13.57
N ILE A 130 -4.66 -11.98 12.25
CA ILE A 130 -4.39 -10.82 11.39
C ILE A 130 -5.45 -9.72 11.60
N MET A 131 -6.74 -10.06 11.62
CA MET A 131 -7.80 -9.08 11.88
C MET A 131 -7.69 -8.48 13.28
N GLY A 132 -7.33 -9.30 14.28
CA GLY A 132 -7.04 -8.84 15.64
C GLY A 132 -5.91 -7.81 15.70
N ASN A 133 -4.84 -8.04 14.95
CA ASN A 133 -3.71 -7.11 14.87
C ASN A 133 -4.09 -5.80 14.14
N PHE A 134 -4.82 -5.86 13.02
CA PHE A 134 -5.35 -4.65 12.38
C PHE A 134 -6.26 -3.85 13.32
N LYS A 135 -7.11 -4.52 14.09
CA LYS A 135 -7.98 -3.86 15.08
C LYS A 135 -7.17 -3.15 16.17
N LYS A 136 -6.06 -3.73 16.63
CA LYS A 136 -5.14 -3.07 17.59
C LYS A 136 -4.51 -1.81 17.01
N LEU A 137 -4.18 -1.82 15.71
CA LEU A 137 -3.68 -0.66 14.98
C LEU A 137 -4.77 0.39 14.68
N GLY A 138 -6.05 0.07 14.94
CA GLY A 138 -7.18 0.95 14.65
C GLY A 138 -7.71 0.86 13.22
N ALA A 139 -7.22 -0.10 12.41
CA ALA A 139 -7.68 -0.32 11.06
C ALA A 139 -8.82 -1.33 10.99
N HIS A 140 -9.86 -1.01 10.23
CA HIS A 140 -10.90 -1.98 9.91
C HIS A 140 -10.41 -2.97 8.86
N SER A 141 -10.73 -4.23 9.06
CA SER A 141 -10.35 -5.29 8.12
C SER A 141 -11.42 -6.36 8.04
N ARG A 142 -11.52 -7.00 6.88
CA ARG A 142 -12.47 -8.10 6.65
C ARG A 142 -11.89 -9.15 5.71
N VAL A 143 -12.21 -10.41 5.95
CA VAL A 143 -11.87 -11.51 5.06
C VAL A 143 -12.74 -11.41 3.80
N LEU A 144 -12.12 -11.57 2.63
CA LEU A 144 -12.86 -11.66 1.38
C LEU A 144 -13.41 -13.06 1.17
N ASN A 145 -14.68 -13.16 0.78
CA ASN A 145 -15.26 -14.42 0.29
C ASN A 145 -14.79 -14.74 -1.13
N GLY A 146 -15.14 -15.92 -1.61
CA GLY A 146 -14.66 -16.39 -2.92
C GLY A 146 -15.11 -15.52 -4.10
N ARG A 147 -16.34 -14.99 -4.07
CA ARG A 147 -16.84 -14.08 -5.11
C ARG A 147 -16.10 -12.76 -5.09
N GLU A 148 -15.89 -12.19 -3.91
CA GLU A 148 -15.16 -10.94 -3.76
C GLU A 148 -13.70 -11.07 -4.22
N ARG A 149 -13.03 -12.19 -3.90
CA ARG A 149 -11.67 -12.45 -4.40
C ARG A 149 -11.64 -12.59 -5.93
N LEU A 150 -12.62 -13.28 -6.51
CA LEU A 150 -12.74 -13.40 -7.97
C LEU A 150 -13.00 -12.03 -8.62
N GLU A 151 -13.80 -11.15 -7.99
CA GLU A 151 -14.04 -9.79 -8.47
C GLU A 151 -12.77 -8.96 -8.48
N VAL A 152 -11.94 -9.05 -7.43
CA VAL A 152 -10.63 -8.38 -7.39
C VAL A 152 -9.71 -8.89 -8.49
N LEU A 153 -9.60 -10.21 -8.66
CA LEU A 153 -8.78 -10.83 -9.71
C LEU A 153 -9.28 -10.46 -11.11
N HIS A 154 -10.61 -10.49 -11.32
CA HIS A 154 -11.22 -10.03 -12.58
C HIS A 154 -10.83 -8.58 -12.86
N GLY A 155 -10.88 -7.68 -11.85
CA GLY A 155 -10.49 -6.28 -12.02
C GLY A 155 -9.02 -6.12 -12.42
N GLN A 156 -8.10 -6.95 -11.90
CA GLN A 156 -6.70 -6.96 -12.30
C GLN A 156 -6.48 -7.51 -13.72
N MET A 157 -7.29 -8.50 -14.13
CA MET A 157 -7.22 -9.12 -15.46
C MET A 157 -7.93 -8.31 -16.55
N HIS A 158 -8.91 -7.44 -16.17
CA HIS A 158 -9.69 -6.59 -17.08
C HIS A 158 -9.48 -5.11 -16.78
N PRO A 159 -8.28 -4.58 -17.06
CA PRO A 159 -7.94 -3.19 -16.75
C PRO A 159 -8.86 -2.21 -17.50
N GLY A 160 -9.10 -1.06 -16.85
CA GLY A 160 -10.01 -0.05 -17.35
C GLY A 160 -11.49 -0.40 -17.15
N GLY A 161 -11.84 -1.50 -16.47
CA GLY A 161 -13.21 -1.84 -16.07
C GLY A 161 -14.23 -1.93 -17.21
N ARG A 162 -13.78 -2.30 -18.42
CA ARG A 162 -14.66 -2.36 -19.61
C ARG A 162 -15.65 -3.50 -19.55
N GLU A 163 -15.27 -4.59 -18.90
CA GLU A 163 -16.07 -5.79 -18.78
C GLU A 163 -16.59 -5.90 -17.34
N PRO A 164 -17.92 -5.95 -17.15
CA PRO A 164 -18.50 -6.13 -15.83
C PRO A 164 -18.27 -7.57 -15.34
N PHE A 165 -17.90 -7.73 -14.07
CA PHE A 165 -17.77 -9.05 -13.46
C PHE A 165 -19.14 -9.73 -13.33
N ARG A 166 -19.34 -10.81 -14.07
CA ARG A 166 -20.57 -11.61 -14.08
C ARG A 166 -20.23 -13.02 -13.59
N PHE A 167 -20.56 -13.30 -12.35
CA PHE A 167 -20.27 -14.58 -11.73
C PHE A 167 -21.33 -14.95 -10.70
N SER A 168 -21.81 -16.18 -10.78
CA SER A 168 -22.57 -16.80 -9.69
C SER A 168 -22.13 -18.26 -9.48
N TRP A 169 -22.18 -18.75 -8.25
CA TRP A 169 -21.77 -20.12 -7.95
C TRP A 169 -22.60 -21.18 -8.67
N PRO A 170 -23.93 -21.01 -8.89
CA PRO A 170 -24.71 -21.93 -9.70
C PRO A 170 -24.23 -22.05 -11.15
N ASP A 171 -23.60 -21.02 -11.71
CA ASP A 171 -23.15 -21.03 -13.10
C ASP A 171 -22.02 -22.03 -13.32
N ILE A 172 -21.14 -22.24 -12.34
CA ILE A 172 -20.11 -23.28 -12.39
C ILE A 172 -20.73 -24.67 -12.62
N VAL A 173 -21.80 -25.00 -11.88
CA VAL A 173 -22.45 -26.31 -11.98
C VAL A 173 -23.19 -26.45 -13.30
N LYS A 174 -23.83 -25.38 -13.79
CA LYS A 174 -24.60 -25.37 -15.03
C LYS A 174 -23.75 -25.46 -16.29
N THR A 175 -22.60 -24.78 -16.27
CA THR A 175 -21.74 -24.63 -17.46
C THR A 175 -20.57 -25.60 -17.48
N GLY A 176 -20.21 -26.20 -16.34
CA GLY A 176 -18.99 -26.99 -16.18
C GLY A 176 -17.69 -26.15 -16.21
N MET A 177 -17.81 -24.82 -16.26
CA MET A 177 -16.66 -23.90 -16.26
C MET A 177 -16.02 -23.82 -14.87
N GLY A 178 -14.70 -23.62 -14.84
CA GLY A 178 -13.98 -23.36 -13.59
C GLY A 178 -14.04 -21.88 -13.19
N THR A 179 -13.68 -21.57 -11.95
CA THR A 179 -13.61 -20.17 -11.49
C THR A 179 -12.61 -19.32 -12.28
N LYS A 180 -11.62 -19.95 -12.92
CA LYS A 180 -10.62 -19.28 -13.78
C LYS A 180 -11.25 -18.67 -15.03
N ASP A 181 -12.23 -19.36 -15.61
CA ASP A 181 -12.87 -18.96 -16.88
C ASP A 181 -13.66 -17.67 -16.74
N PHE A 182 -14.13 -17.34 -15.52
CA PHE A 182 -14.86 -16.11 -15.22
C PHE A 182 -13.96 -14.89 -14.99
N ILE A 183 -12.66 -15.10 -14.80
CA ILE A 183 -11.70 -14.01 -14.56
C ILE A 183 -10.68 -13.88 -15.69
N ALA A 184 -10.59 -14.85 -16.59
CA ALA A 184 -9.63 -14.82 -17.69
C ALA A 184 -9.93 -13.65 -18.65
N PRO A 185 -8.91 -12.89 -19.08
CA PRO A 185 -9.10 -11.84 -20.07
C PRO A 185 -9.38 -12.46 -21.45
N GLY A 186 -10.08 -11.70 -22.31
CA GLY A 186 -10.39 -12.16 -23.66
C GLY A 186 -9.14 -12.40 -24.54
N SER A 187 -8.04 -11.72 -24.24
CA SER A 187 -6.72 -11.97 -24.85
C SER A 187 -5.61 -11.48 -23.96
N PHE A 188 -4.45 -12.13 -24.04
CA PHE A 188 -3.21 -11.69 -23.39
C PHE A 188 -2.02 -12.02 -24.29
N ASP A 189 -0.98 -11.21 -24.21
CA ASP A 189 0.24 -11.36 -24.97
C ASP A 189 1.46 -10.99 -24.12
N PHE A 190 2.36 -11.94 -23.90
CA PHE A 190 3.61 -11.81 -23.14
C PHE A 190 4.85 -12.05 -24.03
N THR A 191 4.73 -11.93 -25.34
CA THR A 191 5.84 -12.18 -26.28
C THR A 191 6.92 -11.11 -26.27
N ALA A 192 6.57 -9.89 -25.84
CA ALA A 192 7.55 -8.80 -25.79
C ALA A 192 8.37 -8.87 -24.49
N ALA A 193 9.70 -8.61 -24.61
CA ALA A 193 10.63 -8.69 -23.49
C ALA A 193 10.28 -7.78 -22.30
N ARG A 194 9.73 -6.60 -22.55
CA ARG A 194 9.61 -5.51 -21.56
C ARG A 194 8.21 -5.01 -21.33
N THR A 195 7.23 -5.53 -22.05
CA THR A 195 5.81 -5.14 -21.96
C THR A 195 4.94 -6.35 -22.25
N PHE A 196 3.69 -6.27 -21.81
CA PHE A 196 2.67 -7.25 -22.13
C PHE A 196 1.36 -6.56 -22.52
N ARG A 197 0.40 -7.35 -23.00
CA ARG A 197 -0.95 -6.85 -23.29
C ARG A 197 -2.01 -7.69 -22.59
N LEU A 198 -3.03 -7.00 -22.11
CA LEU A 198 -4.27 -7.59 -21.61
C LEU A 198 -5.42 -6.94 -22.36
N GLY A 199 -6.02 -7.69 -23.28
CA GLY A 199 -6.99 -7.12 -24.22
C GLY A 199 -6.40 -5.95 -24.99
N GLN A 200 -7.01 -4.76 -24.85
CA GLN A 200 -6.55 -3.54 -25.50
C GLN A 200 -5.54 -2.74 -24.68
N SER A 201 -5.27 -3.15 -23.44
CA SER A 201 -4.39 -2.41 -22.53
C SER A 201 -2.94 -2.89 -22.63
N TRP A 202 -2.01 -1.96 -22.45
CA TRP A 202 -0.59 -2.22 -22.34
C TRP A 202 -0.18 -2.33 -20.89
N GLY A 203 0.71 -3.28 -20.58
CA GLY A 203 1.24 -3.46 -19.25
C GLY A 203 2.76 -3.60 -19.21
N ALA A 204 3.34 -3.28 -18.07
CA ALA A 204 4.75 -3.52 -17.78
C ALA A 204 4.93 -3.91 -16.32
N ALA A 205 5.61 -5.03 -16.11
CA ALA A 205 6.02 -5.49 -14.79
C ALA A 205 7.47 -5.08 -14.52
N SER A 206 7.68 -4.52 -13.35
CA SER A 206 8.99 -4.04 -12.88
C SER A 206 9.19 -4.45 -11.43
N TYR A 207 10.43 -4.50 -10.98
CA TYR A 207 10.77 -4.64 -9.56
C TYR A 207 11.54 -3.42 -9.06
N LEU A 208 11.41 -3.14 -7.77
CA LEU A 208 12.14 -2.07 -7.11
C LEU A 208 13.44 -2.64 -6.52
N GLN A 209 14.56 -2.22 -7.08
CA GLN A 209 15.87 -2.50 -6.52
C GLN A 209 16.18 -1.43 -5.48
N ILE A 210 16.23 -1.82 -4.22
CA ILE A 210 16.53 -0.95 -3.10
C ILE A 210 18.04 -0.91 -2.92
N MET A 211 18.66 0.25 -3.12
CA MET A 211 20.11 0.47 -2.94
C MET A 211 20.39 1.26 -1.66
N ALA A 212 19.39 1.99 -1.15
CA ALA A 212 19.50 2.77 0.07
C ALA A 212 19.81 1.88 1.28
N SER A 213 20.69 2.37 2.16
CA SER A 213 20.89 1.80 3.51
C SER A 213 19.69 2.09 4.41
N GLU A 214 19.13 3.29 4.29
CA GLU A 214 17.94 3.75 4.99
C GLU A 214 16.86 4.17 3.98
N LEU A 215 15.64 3.75 4.21
CA LEU A 215 14.49 4.09 3.38
C LEU A 215 13.61 5.12 4.10
N SER A 216 12.84 5.85 3.32
CA SER A 216 11.79 6.73 3.84
C SER A 216 10.41 6.10 3.62
N ASP A 217 9.53 6.23 4.60
CA ASP A 217 8.12 5.86 4.53
C ASP A 217 7.35 6.60 3.41
N LYS A 218 7.89 7.72 2.94
CA LYS A 218 7.32 8.52 1.84
C LYS A 218 7.43 7.84 0.48
N LEU A 219 8.35 6.88 0.28
CA LEU A 219 8.52 6.20 -1.00
C LEU A 219 7.22 5.54 -1.48
N LEU A 220 6.65 4.68 -0.63
CA LEU A 220 5.41 3.97 -0.99
C LEU A 220 4.23 4.94 -1.14
N LEU A 221 4.16 5.98 -0.30
CA LEU A 221 3.15 7.03 -0.39
C LEU A 221 3.21 7.75 -1.75
N GLU A 222 4.38 8.27 -2.15
CA GLU A 222 4.54 9.00 -3.41
C GLU A 222 4.25 8.11 -4.63
N LEU A 223 4.61 6.83 -4.58
CA LEU A 223 4.26 5.87 -5.63
C LEU A 223 2.74 5.71 -5.75
N LEU A 224 2.04 5.53 -4.65
CA LEU A 224 0.60 5.29 -4.65
C LEU A 224 -0.23 6.55 -4.92
N GLU A 225 0.32 7.75 -4.73
CA GLU A 225 -0.34 9.03 -5.05
C GLU A 225 -0.35 9.35 -6.55
N LEU A 226 0.38 8.60 -7.38
CA LEU A 226 0.40 8.83 -8.83
C LEU A 226 -0.95 8.58 -9.50
N ASP A 227 -1.26 9.42 -10.51
CA ASP A 227 -2.40 9.24 -11.43
C ASP A 227 -2.10 8.16 -12.49
N ALA A 228 -1.89 6.94 -12.02
CA ALA A 228 -1.60 5.80 -12.87
C ALA A 228 -2.36 4.55 -12.37
N GLU A 229 -2.87 3.76 -13.30
CA GLU A 229 -3.36 2.43 -12.98
C GLU A 229 -2.15 1.52 -12.74
N MET A 230 -2.03 1.04 -11.50
CA MET A 230 -0.91 0.18 -11.13
C MET A 230 -1.25 -0.73 -9.97
N THR A 231 -0.52 -1.82 -9.89
CA THR A 231 -0.48 -2.70 -8.73
C THR A 231 0.91 -2.69 -8.14
N VAL A 232 1.03 -2.25 -6.90
CA VAL A 232 2.27 -2.36 -6.11
C VAL A 232 2.12 -3.56 -5.20
N THR A 233 3.09 -4.47 -5.23
CA THR A 233 3.03 -5.72 -4.47
C THR A 233 4.33 -5.95 -3.72
N LEU A 234 4.18 -6.25 -2.43
CA LEU A 234 5.28 -6.66 -1.56
C LEU A 234 5.05 -8.11 -1.16
N HIS A 235 5.86 -9.02 -1.67
CA HIS A 235 5.94 -10.38 -1.16
C HIS A 235 6.96 -10.44 -0.03
N VAL A 236 6.52 -10.90 1.13
CA VAL A 236 7.32 -10.94 2.33
C VAL A 236 7.35 -12.37 2.87
N GLN A 237 8.56 -12.88 3.05
CA GLN A 237 8.78 -14.17 3.66
C GLN A 237 9.73 -14.02 4.84
N THR A 238 9.32 -14.44 6.01
CA THR A 238 10.16 -14.45 7.21
C THR A 238 11.22 -15.54 7.09
N VAL A 239 12.44 -15.21 7.41
CA VAL A 239 13.54 -16.19 7.55
C VAL A 239 13.53 -16.72 8.97
N ASP A 240 13.70 -18.03 9.11
CA ASP A 240 13.87 -18.63 10.45
C ASP A 240 15.02 -17.96 11.20
N GLN A 241 14.82 -17.65 12.50
CA GLN A 241 15.75 -16.84 13.28
C GLN A 241 17.15 -17.47 13.37
N LEU A 242 17.23 -18.78 13.58
CA LEU A 242 18.51 -19.49 13.65
C LEU A 242 19.22 -19.49 12.29
N LYS A 243 18.44 -19.66 11.22
CA LYS A 243 18.94 -19.58 9.84
C LYS A 243 19.43 -18.17 9.50
N ALA A 244 18.69 -17.13 9.88
CA ALA A 244 19.09 -15.73 9.68
C ALA A 244 20.42 -15.41 10.38
N ILE A 245 20.55 -15.79 11.67
CA ILE A 245 21.78 -15.61 12.44
C ILE A 245 22.94 -16.36 11.80
N LYS A 246 22.73 -17.62 11.39
CA LYS A 246 23.76 -18.43 10.71
C LYS A 246 24.20 -17.79 9.39
N MET A 247 23.26 -17.32 8.57
CA MET A 247 23.56 -16.65 7.32
C MET A 247 24.37 -15.36 7.55
N THR A 248 24.00 -14.55 8.53
CA THR A 248 24.71 -13.30 8.87
C THR A 248 26.12 -13.59 9.37
N LYS A 249 26.30 -14.58 10.25
CA LYS A 249 27.63 -15.04 10.70
C LYS A 249 28.49 -15.54 9.55
N GLY A 250 27.90 -16.26 8.59
CA GLY A 250 28.61 -16.71 7.38
C GLY A 250 29.11 -15.52 6.55
N LYS A 251 28.25 -14.48 6.36
CA LYS A 251 28.64 -13.26 5.64
C LYS A 251 29.75 -12.49 6.37
N ILE A 252 29.68 -12.39 7.69
CA ILE A 252 30.78 -11.77 8.48
C ILE A 252 32.08 -12.52 8.25
N SER A 253 32.08 -13.88 8.31
CA SER A 253 33.27 -14.68 8.03
C SER A 253 33.83 -14.46 6.62
N ASP A 254 32.96 -14.33 5.61
CA ASP A 254 33.39 -14.04 4.24
C ASP A 254 34.00 -12.63 4.12
N ILE A 255 33.41 -11.63 4.76
CA ILE A 255 33.97 -10.27 4.83
C ILE A 255 35.33 -10.26 5.52
N ASP A 256 35.49 -11.02 6.61
CA ASP A 256 36.79 -11.12 7.31
C ASP A 256 37.85 -11.80 6.46
N LYS A 257 37.50 -12.81 5.66
CA LYS A 257 38.41 -13.39 4.66
C LYS A 257 38.83 -12.34 3.61
N MET A 258 37.87 -11.56 3.09
CA MET A 258 38.17 -10.48 2.15
C MET A 258 39.10 -9.42 2.77
N LYS A 259 38.89 -9.05 4.05
CA LYS A 259 39.82 -8.14 4.75
C LYS A 259 41.23 -8.70 4.81
N VAL A 260 41.38 -9.97 5.18
CA VAL A 260 42.69 -10.64 5.22
C VAL A 260 43.37 -10.67 3.83
N GLU A 261 42.59 -10.89 2.77
CA GLU A 261 43.13 -10.86 1.39
C GLU A 261 43.59 -9.46 0.99
N GLU A 262 42.82 -8.42 1.29
CA GLU A 262 43.20 -7.03 1.00
C GLU A 262 44.42 -6.60 1.83
N GLN A 263 44.50 -6.99 3.11
CA GLN A 263 45.67 -6.77 3.94
C GLN A 263 46.93 -7.45 3.35
N LYS A 264 46.83 -8.69 2.89
CA LYS A 264 47.94 -9.38 2.22
C LYS A 264 48.36 -8.65 0.93
N LYS A 265 47.41 -8.11 0.16
CA LYS A 265 47.73 -7.32 -1.05
C LYS A 265 48.42 -6.00 -0.68
N ALA A 266 47.95 -5.30 0.35
CA ALA A 266 48.57 -4.06 0.83
C ALA A 266 50.01 -4.27 1.26
N VAL A 267 50.29 -5.32 2.07
CA VAL A 267 51.67 -5.68 2.46
C VAL A 267 52.58 -5.99 1.26
N ARG A 268 52.05 -6.76 0.30
CA ARG A 268 52.82 -7.08 -0.92
C ARG A 268 53.12 -5.84 -1.77
N ALA A 269 52.27 -4.83 -1.70
CA ALA A 269 52.43 -3.56 -2.41
C ALA A 269 53.22 -2.50 -1.60
N GLY A 270 53.69 -2.84 -0.40
CA GLY A 270 54.44 -1.95 0.48
C GLY A 270 53.59 -0.91 1.24
N TYR A 271 52.30 -1.12 1.31
CA TYR A 271 51.36 -0.26 2.07
C TYR A 271 51.11 -0.82 3.48
N ASP A 272 50.58 0.05 4.36
CA ASP A 272 50.18 -0.33 5.72
C ASP A 272 49.00 -1.32 5.70
N MET A 273 49.07 -2.34 6.55
CA MET A 273 48.03 -3.35 6.72
C MET A 273 46.68 -2.77 7.23
N GLU A 274 46.69 -1.58 7.86
CA GLU A 274 45.50 -0.90 8.34
C GLU A 274 44.67 -0.25 7.22
N ILE A 275 45.25 -0.07 6.04
CA ILE A 275 44.58 0.54 4.87
C ILE A 275 43.68 -0.50 4.22
N LEU A 276 42.40 -0.51 4.61
CA LEU A 276 41.34 -1.31 4.02
C LEU A 276 40.44 -0.44 3.13
N PRO A 277 39.88 -1.02 2.05
CA PRO A 277 38.86 -0.32 1.28
C PRO A 277 37.68 0.16 2.17
N PRO A 278 37.25 1.42 2.04
CA PRO A 278 36.18 1.99 2.89
C PRO A 278 34.87 1.16 2.86
N ASP A 279 34.53 0.60 1.70
CA ASP A 279 33.36 -0.23 1.52
C ASP A 279 33.42 -1.49 2.41
N LEU A 280 34.59 -2.10 2.51
CA LEU A 280 34.78 -3.33 3.29
C LEU A 280 34.65 -3.07 4.80
N ILE A 281 35.09 -1.88 5.24
CA ILE A 281 34.91 -1.42 6.62
C ILE A 281 33.43 -1.21 6.91
N THR A 282 32.73 -0.56 6.00
CA THR A 282 31.28 -0.29 6.12
C THR A 282 30.49 -1.60 6.16
N TYR A 283 30.71 -2.50 5.21
CA TYR A 283 30.02 -3.80 5.18
C TYR A 283 30.25 -4.64 6.45
N SER A 284 31.46 -4.55 7.02
CA SER A 284 31.77 -5.25 8.25
C SER A 284 30.98 -4.68 9.44
N LYS A 285 30.89 -3.37 9.55
CA LYS A 285 30.10 -2.69 10.59
C LYS A 285 28.61 -3.00 10.46
N ASP A 286 28.08 -2.92 9.25
CA ASP A 286 26.67 -3.17 8.97
C ASP A 286 26.30 -4.63 9.26
N ALA A 287 27.14 -5.59 8.89
CA ALA A 287 26.92 -6.98 9.17
C ALA A 287 26.98 -7.30 10.67
N ALA A 288 27.88 -6.66 11.42
CA ALA A 288 27.97 -6.79 12.88
C ALA A 288 26.76 -6.18 13.58
N ALA A 289 26.31 -5.00 13.13
CA ALA A 289 25.11 -4.34 13.64
C ALA A 289 23.86 -5.20 13.36
N LEU A 290 23.71 -5.72 12.15
CA LEU A 290 22.62 -6.64 11.80
C LEU A 290 22.62 -7.88 12.71
N LEU A 291 23.78 -8.49 12.99
CA LEU A 291 23.88 -9.63 13.88
C LEU A 291 23.45 -9.28 15.30
N ALA A 292 23.88 -8.13 15.81
CA ALA A 292 23.49 -7.64 17.13
C ALA A 292 21.97 -7.41 17.22
N ASP A 293 21.37 -6.80 16.20
CA ASP A 293 19.92 -6.57 16.12
C ASP A 293 19.14 -7.88 16.10
N LEU A 294 19.57 -8.87 15.32
CA LEU A 294 18.95 -10.19 15.27
C LEU A 294 19.10 -10.99 16.59
N GLN A 295 20.13 -10.72 17.39
CA GLN A 295 20.38 -11.45 18.64
C GLN A 295 19.78 -10.78 19.88
N SER A 296 19.74 -9.45 19.93
CA SER A 296 19.43 -8.69 21.15
C SER A 296 18.13 -7.91 21.08
N ARG A 297 17.61 -7.65 19.88
CA ARG A 297 16.36 -6.92 19.65
C ARG A 297 15.28 -7.85 19.11
N ASN A 298 14.03 -7.45 19.22
CA ASN A 298 12.92 -8.20 18.63
C ASN A 298 12.85 -8.00 17.10
N GLU A 299 14.02 -8.03 16.44
CA GLU A 299 14.19 -7.93 15.01
C GLU A 299 14.21 -9.32 14.37
N ARG A 300 13.47 -9.46 13.27
CA ARG A 300 13.48 -10.65 12.42
C ARG A 300 14.06 -10.28 11.05
N MET A 301 14.48 -11.28 10.31
CA MET A 301 14.91 -11.12 8.92
C MET A 301 13.79 -11.54 7.99
N PHE A 302 13.50 -10.68 7.03
CA PHE A 302 12.55 -10.92 5.96
C PHE A 302 13.25 -10.91 4.60
N LEU A 303 12.76 -11.74 3.68
CA LEU A 303 13.07 -11.66 2.26
C LEU A 303 11.91 -10.94 1.59
N LEU A 304 12.20 -9.80 0.97
CA LEU A 304 11.22 -8.92 0.34
C LEU A 304 11.41 -8.90 -1.18
N THR A 305 10.34 -9.17 -1.93
CA THR A 305 10.22 -8.85 -3.36
C THR A 305 9.25 -7.70 -3.52
N PHE A 306 9.70 -6.56 -4.04
CA PHE A 306 8.86 -5.41 -4.31
C PHE A 306 8.63 -5.28 -5.81
N THR A 307 7.41 -5.50 -6.28
CA THR A 307 7.05 -5.39 -7.70
C THR A 307 6.05 -4.26 -7.94
N VAL A 308 6.15 -3.67 -9.12
CA VAL A 308 5.22 -2.65 -9.62
C VAL A 308 4.77 -3.08 -11.01
N VAL A 309 3.48 -3.25 -11.18
CA VAL A 309 2.86 -3.53 -12.48
C VAL A 309 2.03 -2.31 -12.87
N ASN A 310 2.43 -1.69 -13.97
CA ASN A 310 1.72 -0.56 -14.56
C ASN A 310 0.83 -1.04 -15.70
N ILE A 311 -0.35 -0.43 -15.83
CA ILE A 311 -1.26 -0.70 -16.92
C ILE A 311 -1.77 0.64 -17.50
N ALA A 312 -1.81 0.73 -18.83
CA ALA A 312 -2.23 1.95 -19.52
C ALA A 312 -2.97 1.63 -20.83
N PRO A 313 -3.85 2.54 -21.30
CA PRO A 313 -4.58 2.33 -22.55
C PRO A 313 -3.69 2.43 -23.80
N THR A 314 -2.55 3.12 -23.70
CA THR A 314 -1.59 3.29 -24.79
C THR A 314 -0.16 3.01 -24.33
N ARG A 315 0.68 2.57 -25.24
CA ARG A 315 2.11 2.34 -24.97
C ARG A 315 2.82 3.61 -24.49
N GLN A 316 2.51 4.76 -25.10
CA GLN A 316 3.12 6.04 -24.70
C GLN A 316 2.79 6.42 -23.26
N LYS A 317 1.52 6.25 -22.83
CA LYS A 317 1.11 6.51 -21.44
C LYS A 317 1.82 5.55 -20.49
N LEU A 318 1.94 4.27 -20.86
CA LEU A 318 2.67 3.27 -20.07
C LEU A 318 4.12 3.68 -19.85
N GLU A 319 4.84 4.08 -20.91
CA GLU A 319 6.24 4.50 -20.82
C GLU A 319 6.38 5.75 -19.93
N ASN A 320 5.48 6.71 -20.05
CA ASN A 320 5.48 7.92 -19.22
C ASN A 320 5.24 7.57 -17.73
N ASP A 321 4.31 6.67 -17.44
CA ASP A 321 4.02 6.24 -16.06
C ASP A 321 5.22 5.53 -15.44
N VAL A 322 5.83 4.60 -16.17
CA VAL A 322 7.05 3.89 -15.71
C VAL A 322 8.22 4.87 -15.51
N PHE A 323 8.38 5.84 -16.41
CA PHE A 323 9.42 6.87 -16.27
C PHE A 323 9.21 7.71 -15.00
N THR A 324 7.98 8.13 -14.74
CA THR A 324 7.63 8.90 -13.53
C THR A 324 7.93 8.10 -12.25
N ILE A 325 7.54 6.83 -12.21
CA ILE A 325 7.83 5.93 -11.08
C ILE A 325 9.34 5.74 -10.90
N SER A 326 10.07 5.60 -12.01
CA SER A 326 11.55 5.51 -11.97
C SER A 326 12.18 6.76 -11.35
N GLY A 327 11.67 7.96 -11.67
CA GLY A 327 12.10 9.21 -11.06
C GLY A 327 11.85 9.27 -9.55
N ILE A 328 10.68 8.81 -9.10
CA ILE A 328 10.39 8.70 -7.66
C ILE A 328 11.34 7.69 -7.00
N ALA A 329 11.54 6.53 -7.58
CA ALA A 329 12.46 5.53 -7.03
C ALA A 329 13.88 6.10 -6.86
N GLN A 330 14.41 6.81 -7.87
CA GLN A 330 15.72 7.45 -7.81
C GLN A 330 15.85 8.47 -6.70
N LYS A 331 14.79 9.26 -6.44
CA LYS A 331 14.76 10.24 -5.34
C LYS A 331 15.02 9.58 -3.98
N TYR A 332 14.68 8.31 -3.82
CA TYR A 332 14.86 7.53 -2.58
C TYR A 332 16.00 6.51 -2.67
N ASN A 333 16.99 6.74 -3.53
CA ASN A 333 18.12 5.82 -3.76
C ASN A 333 17.66 4.38 -4.07
N CYS A 334 16.63 4.27 -4.87
CA CYS A 334 16.12 3.02 -5.41
C CYS A 334 16.14 3.07 -6.93
N ALA A 335 16.15 1.92 -7.59
CA ALA A 335 16.03 1.82 -9.03
C ALA A 335 14.84 0.96 -9.42
N LEU A 336 13.95 1.49 -10.25
CA LEU A 336 12.91 0.69 -10.87
C LEU A 336 13.51 -0.04 -12.09
N LYS A 337 13.54 -1.37 -12.04
CA LYS A 337 14.06 -2.23 -13.11
C LYS A 337 12.92 -3.03 -13.71
N ARG A 338 12.80 -3.04 -15.03
CA ARG A 338 11.84 -3.91 -15.71
C ARG A 338 12.25 -5.37 -15.58
N LEU A 339 11.26 -6.25 -15.50
CA LEU A 339 11.44 -7.69 -15.51
C LEU A 339 11.56 -8.17 -16.97
N ASP A 340 12.75 -7.94 -17.56
CA ASP A 340 13.00 -8.29 -18.95
C ASP A 340 12.85 -9.80 -19.12
N TRP A 341 12.00 -10.25 -20.09
CA TRP A 341 11.61 -11.64 -20.35
C TRP A 341 10.87 -12.36 -19.22
N GLN A 342 10.48 -11.64 -18.16
CA GLN A 342 9.73 -12.15 -17.01
C GLN A 342 8.44 -11.34 -16.78
N GLN A 343 7.84 -10.81 -17.86
CA GLN A 343 6.65 -9.98 -17.75
C GLN A 343 5.43 -10.79 -17.25
N GLU A 344 5.29 -12.03 -17.69
CA GLU A 344 4.25 -12.95 -17.23
C GLU A 344 4.42 -13.27 -15.74
N GLN A 345 5.63 -13.65 -15.32
CA GLN A 345 5.95 -13.95 -13.92
C GLN A 345 5.72 -12.71 -13.02
N GLY A 346 6.13 -11.53 -13.51
CA GLY A 346 5.90 -10.27 -12.78
C GLY A 346 4.42 -9.94 -12.64
N PHE A 347 3.64 -10.10 -13.70
CA PHE A 347 2.20 -9.88 -13.68
C PHE A 347 1.48 -10.89 -12.77
N THR A 348 1.76 -12.18 -12.93
CA THR A 348 1.12 -13.23 -12.12
C THR A 348 1.45 -13.09 -10.63
N SER A 349 2.69 -12.72 -10.30
CA SER A 349 3.08 -12.42 -8.91
C SER A 349 2.38 -11.18 -8.34
N SER A 350 1.91 -10.25 -9.18
CA SER A 350 1.15 -9.07 -8.72
C SER A 350 -0.31 -9.36 -8.39
N LEU A 351 -0.84 -10.49 -8.83
CA LEU A 351 -2.23 -10.89 -8.53
C LEU A 351 -2.40 -11.17 -7.03
N VAL A 352 -3.59 -10.87 -6.51
CA VAL A 352 -3.92 -11.06 -5.09
C VAL A 352 -4.11 -12.56 -4.78
N LEU A 353 -3.07 -13.35 -5.04
CA LEU A 353 -3.05 -14.80 -4.86
C LEU A 353 -2.07 -15.29 -3.79
N GLY A 354 -1.07 -14.48 -3.43
CA GLY A 354 -0.06 -14.85 -2.45
C GLY A 354 1.02 -15.77 -2.99
N ASP A 355 1.21 -15.81 -4.31
CA ASP A 355 2.25 -16.59 -4.97
C ASP A 355 3.28 -15.67 -5.64
N ASN A 356 4.57 -15.96 -5.47
CA ASN A 356 5.66 -15.18 -6.02
C ASN A 356 6.52 -16.05 -6.94
N ALA A 357 6.50 -15.74 -8.22
CA ALA A 357 7.33 -16.37 -9.24
C ALA A 357 8.65 -15.61 -9.51
N ILE A 358 8.90 -14.51 -8.77
CA ILE A 358 10.09 -13.68 -8.92
C ILE A 358 11.10 -14.04 -7.84
N GLU A 359 12.31 -14.46 -8.26
CA GLU A 359 13.38 -14.87 -7.35
C GLU A 359 14.20 -13.69 -6.79
N ILE A 360 13.99 -12.47 -7.32
CA ILE A 360 14.69 -11.26 -6.86
C ILE A 360 14.17 -10.87 -5.48
N GLN A 361 15.01 -11.06 -4.47
CA GLN A 361 14.67 -10.80 -3.08
C GLN A 361 15.73 -9.94 -2.41
N ARG A 362 15.30 -9.05 -1.51
CA ARG A 362 16.18 -8.30 -0.61
C ARG A 362 15.96 -8.74 0.83
N GLY A 363 17.04 -9.04 1.54
CA GLY A 363 17.00 -9.25 2.99
C GLY A 363 16.83 -7.92 3.71
N MET A 364 15.86 -7.85 4.62
CA MET A 364 15.54 -6.66 5.42
C MET A 364 15.18 -7.07 6.85
N THR A 365 15.47 -6.21 7.82
CA THR A 365 15.04 -6.40 9.21
C THR A 365 13.56 -6.03 9.39
N THR A 366 12.98 -6.28 10.55
CA THR A 366 11.60 -5.88 10.88
C THR A 366 11.42 -4.38 10.70
N SER A 367 12.27 -3.57 11.33
CA SER A 367 12.17 -2.11 11.27
C SER A 367 12.33 -1.58 9.86
N SER A 368 13.27 -2.13 9.08
CA SER A 368 13.47 -1.74 7.68
C SER A 368 12.28 -2.14 6.79
N THR A 369 11.66 -3.30 7.04
CA THR A 369 10.46 -3.75 6.31
C THR A 369 9.24 -2.93 6.70
N ALA A 370 9.13 -2.54 7.97
CA ALA A 370 8.03 -1.74 8.50
C ALA A 370 7.96 -0.33 7.92
N ILE A 371 9.03 0.17 7.30
CA ILE A 371 9.02 1.45 6.57
C ILE A 371 7.98 1.44 5.43
N PHE A 372 7.71 0.29 4.82
CA PHE A 372 6.59 0.14 3.90
C PHE A 372 5.26 0.07 4.65
N ILE A 373 4.99 1.10 5.46
CA ILE A 373 3.77 1.19 6.25
C ILE A 373 2.56 1.30 5.33
N PRO A 374 1.53 0.45 5.52
CA PRO A 374 0.40 0.40 4.58
C PRO A 374 -0.63 1.50 4.80
N PHE A 375 -0.42 2.39 5.77
CA PHE A 375 -1.35 3.44 6.16
C PHE A 375 -0.86 4.79 5.69
N MET A 376 -1.45 5.29 4.60
CA MET A 376 -0.88 6.43 3.88
C MET A 376 -1.89 7.48 3.50
N THR A 377 -3.17 7.22 3.73
CA THR A 377 -4.21 8.13 3.26
C THR A 377 -4.21 9.41 4.08
N LYS A 378 -4.10 10.52 3.39
CA LYS A 378 -4.43 11.86 3.88
C LYS A 378 -5.91 12.19 3.65
N GLU A 379 -6.73 11.19 3.37
CA GLU A 379 -8.13 11.36 3.02
C GLU A 379 -8.99 11.22 4.27
N LEU A 380 -9.78 12.23 4.54
CA LEU A 380 -10.80 12.16 5.57
C LEU A 380 -12.14 11.84 4.91
N ARG A 381 -12.50 10.58 4.94
CA ARG A 381 -13.79 10.11 4.47
C ARG A 381 -14.42 9.18 5.47
N MET A 382 -15.61 9.53 5.88
CA MET A 382 -16.47 8.72 6.72
C MET A 382 -17.76 8.41 5.96
N ASP A 383 -18.30 7.22 6.18
CA ASP A 383 -19.61 6.83 5.63
C ASP A 383 -20.72 7.14 6.65
N GLY A 384 -21.98 7.06 6.20
CA GLY A 384 -23.16 7.30 7.02
C GLY A 384 -23.60 8.76 7.04
N ALA A 385 -23.72 9.38 8.20
CA ALA A 385 -24.18 10.77 8.38
C ALA A 385 -23.06 11.81 8.12
N ALA A 386 -22.05 11.46 7.33
CA ALA A 386 -20.94 12.36 7.03
C ALA A 386 -21.37 13.52 6.13
N LEU A 387 -20.90 14.72 6.47
CA LEU A 387 -21.11 15.93 5.68
C LEU A 387 -19.93 16.20 4.77
N TYR A 388 -20.19 16.82 3.62
CA TYR A 388 -19.18 17.28 2.71
C TYR A 388 -18.51 18.56 3.25
N TYR A 389 -17.18 18.54 3.36
CA TYR A 389 -16.39 19.67 3.84
C TYR A 389 -15.58 20.36 2.73
N GLY A 390 -15.37 19.71 1.59
CA GLY A 390 -14.61 20.25 0.49
C GLY A 390 -13.83 19.20 -0.27
N MET A 391 -12.86 19.67 -1.05
CA MET A 391 -11.91 18.83 -1.78
C MET A 391 -10.57 18.84 -1.07
N ASN A 392 -9.93 17.70 -0.96
CA ASN A 392 -8.57 17.59 -0.45
C ASN A 392 -7.61 18.28 -1.44
N ALA A 393 -6.83 19.24 -0.96
CA ALA A 393 -5.94 20.03 -1.81
C ALA A 393 -4.81 19.19 -2.47
N LEU A 394 -4.45 18.05 -1.88
CA LEU A 394 -3.39 17.17 -2.37
C LEU A 394 -3.92 16.09 -3.30
N SER A 395 -4.94 15.37 -2.88
CA SER A 395 -5.50 14.24 -3.64
C SER A 395 -6.68 14.65 -4.53
N ASN A 396 -7.19 15.86 -4.36
CA ASN A 396 -8.40 16.37 -5.02
C ASN A 396 -9.63 15.45 -4.85
N ASN A 397 -9.64 14.62 -3.80
CA ASN A 397 -10.78 13.79 -3.43
C ASN A 397 -11.72 14.52 -2.47
N VAL A 398 -12.98 14.10 -2.44
CA VAL A 398 -13.97 14.70 -1.55
C VAL A 398 -13.67 14.40 -0.08
N ILE A 399 -13.72 15.42 0.76
CA ILE A 399 -13.62 15.29 2.21
C ILE A 399 -15.04 15.16 2.78
N MET A 400 -15.31 14.00 3.39
CA MET A 400 -16.57 13.68 4.03
C MET A 400 -16.31 13.29 5.48
N ALA A 401 -16.89 14.00 6.43
CA ALA A 401 -16.69 13.72 7.85
C ALA A 401 -17.99 13.75 8.65
N ASP A 402 -18.16 12.79 9.53
CA ASP A 402 -19.16 12.82 10.59
C ASP A 402 -18.50 13.35 11.86
N ARG A 403 -18.75 14.62 12.15
CA ARG A 403 -18.17 15.30 13.31
C ARG A 403 -18.51 14.63 14.63
N LYS A 404 -19.67 13.98 14.74
CA LYS A 404 -20.08 13.30 15.98
C LYS A 404 -19.20 12.09 16.31
N ARG A 405 -18.58 11.50 15.29
CA ARG A 405 -17.68 10.33 15.40
C ARG A 405 -16.21 10.70 15.62
N LEU A 406 -15.84 11.98 15.50
CA LEU A 406 -14.49 12.44 15.76
C LEU A 406 -14.17 12.42 17.27
N LYS A 407 -12.90 12.16 17.63
CA LYS A 407 -12.43 12.19 19.03
C LYS A 407 -12.76 13.53 19.74
N ASN A 408 -12.79 14.63 18.97
CA ASN A 408 -13.19 15.95 19.45
C ASN A 408 -14.30 16.51 18.55
N PRO A 409 -15.58 16.30 18.88
CA PRO A 409 -16.71 16.75 18.06
C PRO A 409 -16.94 18.27 18.11
N LYS A 410 -16.27 19.00 19.02
CA LYS A 410 -16.40 20.46 19.15
C LYS A 410 -15.48 21.14 18.14
N GLY A 411 -16.05 21.91 17.24
CA GLY A 411 -15.31 22.69 16.25
C GLY A 411 -15.74 24.15 16.30
N VAL A 412 -14.77 25.07 16.16
CA VAL A 412 -15.03 26.50 16.02
C VAL A 412 -14.81 26.89 14.57
N TYR A 413 -15.81 27.47 13.92
CA TYR A 413 -15.70 28.02 12.58
C TYR A 413 -15.47 29.53 12.69
N ARG A 414 -14.35 30.01 12.15
CA ARG A 414 -14.11 31.46 12.04
C ARG A 414 -14.33 31.88 10.59
N LYS A 415 -15.35 32.70 10.35
CA LYS A 415 -15.55 33.34 9.05
C LYS A 415 -14.50 34.43 8.87
N GLY A 416 -13.58 34.24 7.93
CA GLY A 416 -12.62 35.28 7.58
C GLY A 416 -13.33 36.39 6.78
N THR A 417 -13.50 37.55 7.39
CA THR A 417 -13.82 38.80 6.66
C THR A 417 -12.51 39.52 6.45
N GLY A 418 -11.90 39.42 5.26
CA GLY A 418 -10.67 40.15 4.99
C GLY A 418 -10.15 39.99 3.59
N THR A 419 -9.83 41.12 2.97
CA THR A 419 -9.03 41.26 1.76
C THR A 419 -7.73 40.44 1.82
N PRO A 420 -7.20 39.93 0.70
CA PRO A 420 -6.02 39.07 0.70
C PRO A 420 -4.79 39.86 1.12
N ARG A 421 -4.38 39.73 2.38
CA ARG A 421 -3.05 40.13 2.83
C ARG A 421 -2.13 38.91 2.71
N LYS A 422 -0.91 39.17 2.17
CA LYS A 422 0.18 38.20 2.08
C LYS A 422 0.32 37.42 3.38
N GLN A 423 0.36 36.11 3.28
CA GLN A 423 0.52 35.20 4.42
C GLN A 423 1.81 35.50 5.18
N GLN A 424 1.70 36.02 6.38
CA GLN A 424 2.72 35.88 7.40
C GLN A 424 2.36 34.65 8.22
N ALA A 425 3.28 33.70 8.29
CA ALA A 425 3.16 32.51 9.12
C ALA A 425 2.94 32.93 10.59
N VAL A 426 1.78 32.60 11.13
CA VAL A 426 1.51 32.76 12.56
C VAL A 426 2.13 31.56 13.26
N ARG A 427 3.22 31.77 13.98
CA ARG A 427 3.78 30.81 14.93
C ARG A 427 2.76 30.55 16.06
N PRO A 428 2.55 29.30 16.48
CA PRO A 428 1.72 29.01 17.64
C PRO A 428 2.39 29.59 18.89
N GLN A 429 1.71 30.48 19.60
CA GLN A 429 2.10 30.82 20.96
C GLN A 429 1.75 29.66 21.88
N ALA A 430 2.75 29.04 22.48
CA ALA A 430 2.57 28.04 23.51
C ALA A 430 1.86 28.66 24.71
N ALA A 431 0.63 28.23 24.96
CA ALA A 431 -0.06 28.48 26.21
C ALA A 431 0.54 27.56 27.28
N GLN A 432 1.34 28.12 28.17
CA GLN A 432 1.75 27.47 29.41
C GLN A 432 0.51 27.29 30.30
N GLY A 433 0.01 26.08 30.41
CA GLY A 433 -1.04 25.70 31.36
C GLY A 433 -0.90 24.22 31.67
N ARG A 434 -0.51 23.92 32.93
CA ARG A 434 -0.47 22.54 33.47
C ARG A 434 -1.86 21.92 33.39
N GLY A 435 -2.00 20.84 32.61
CA GLY A 435 -3.23 20.05 32.56
C GLY A 435 -3.17 19.05 31.41
N LYS A 436 -3.35 17.78 31.74
CA LYS A 436 -3.35 16.58 30.89
C LYS A 436 -3.75 16.85 29.44
N GLY A 437 -2.81 16.67 28.52
CA GLY A 437 -2.91 17.00 27.12
C GLY A 437 -4.06 16.29 26.39
N ARG A 438 -5.02 17.09 25.95
CA ARG A 438 -5.95 16.74 24.87
C ARG A 438 -5.52 17.55 23.66
N ALA A 439 -5.00 16.89 22.63
CA ALA A 439 -4.71 17.54 21.37
C ALA A 439 -6.01 18.10 20.79
N THR A 440 -6.05 19.41 20.59
CA THR A 440 -7.15 20.10 19.93
C THR A 440 -6.80 20.24 18.45
N VAL A 441 -7.50 19.54 17.58
CA VAL A 441 -7.38 19.74 16.13
C VAL A 441 -8.12 21.02 15.77
N ILE A 442 -7.40 22.08 15.39
CA ILE A 442 -7.98 23.32 14.87
C ILE A 442 -8.11 23.19 13.37
N LEU A 443 -9.33 23.07 12.88
CA LEU A 443 -9.65 23.11 11.46
C LEU A 443 -9.80 24.56 11.02
N THR A 444 -8.83 25.09 10.27
CA THR A 444 -8.90 26.42 9.68
C THR A 444 -9.49 26.33 8.27
N VAL A 445 -10.64 26.93 8.06
CA VAL A 445 -11.30 27.00 6.75
C VAL A 445 -10.95 28.32 6.09
N VAL A 446 -10.24 28.28 4.96
CA VAL A 446 -9.88 29.45 4.17
C VAL A 446 -10.78 29.50 2.94
N TYR A 447 -11.53 30.61 2.80
CA TYR A 447 -12.34 30.89 1.60
C TYR A 447 -11.50 31.59 0.55
N HIS A 448 -11.33 30.98 -0.63
CA HIS A 448 -10.75 31.64 -1.78
C HIS A 448 -11.86 32.16 -2.70
N ARG A 449 -11.92 33.46 -2.91
CA ARG A 449 -12.84 34.08 -3.87
C ARG A 449 -12.13 34.17 -5.23
N GLN A 450 -12.54 33.35 -6.17
CA GLN A 450 -12.26 33.58 -7.57
C GLN A 450 -13.44 34.32 -8.23
N PRO A 451 -13.19 35.27 -9.16
CA PRO A 451 -14.23 36.17 -9.66
C PRO A 451 -15.36 35.53 -10.47
N ASN A 452 -15.29 34.24 -10.80
CA ASN A 452 -16.31 33.55 -11.62
C ASN A 452 -16.59 32.11 -11.21
N MET A 453 -16.43 31.76 -9.91
CA MET A 453 -16.81 30.43 -9.43
C MET A 453 -17.56 30.49 -8.11
N GLU A 454 -18.62 29.67 -8.01
CA GLU A 454 -19.41 29.43 -6.82
C GLU A 454 -18.52 29.06 -5.61
N ARG A 455 -18.90 29.53 -4.44
CA ARG A 455 -18.16 29.43 -3.16
C ARG A 455 -17.82 27.99 -2.80
N GLY A 456 -16.58 27.59 -2.86
CA GLY A 456 -16.07 26.33 -2.38
C GLY A 456 -15.36 26.48 -1.02
N LEU A 457 -15.52 25.51 -0.14
CA LEU A 457 -14.84 25.43 1.15
C LEU A 457 -13.51 24.69 0.94
N ILE A 458 -12.38 25.33 1.24
CA ILE A 458 -11.05 24.70 1.22
C ILE A 458 -10.62 24.48 2.67
N LEU A 459 -10.35 23.23 3.03
CA LEU A 459 -9.79 22.83 4.32
C LEU A 459 -8.27 22.73 4.20
N CYS A 460 -7.54 23.58 4.94
CA CYS A 460 -6.11 23.40 5.16
C CYS A 460 -5.90 22.83 6.57
N GLN A 461 -5.20 21.70 6.67
CA GLN A 461 -4.63 21.21 7.93
C GLN A 461 -3.24 21.83 8.13
N GLN A 462 -2.99 22.38 9.28
CA GLN A 462 -1.66 22.57 9.86
C GLN A 462 -1.42 21.55 10.95
#